data_0557aa6d8715696aa25995dfa4a4a6a4
#
_entry.id   0557aa6d8715696aa25995dfa4a4a6a4
#
_cell.length_a   1.000
_cell.length_b   1.000
_cell.length_c   1.000
_cell.angle_alpha   90.00
_cell.angle_beta   90.00
_cell.angle_gamma   90.00
#
_symmetry.space_group_name_H-M   'P 1'
#
loop_
_entity.id
_entity.type
_entity.pdbx_description
1 polymer ?
#
loop_
_entity_poly.entity_id
_entity_poly.type
_entity_poly.pdbx_seq_one_letter_code
_entity_poly.pdbx_strand_id
1 'polypeptide(L)'
;MIRVGEPAPDFSLSGTGGRRYTLAEHRGAPVVLVFYPADGSPVCSIQLPDYSLDIEAFHELGATLLAISPQDVDSHEDFAGQVGIEFPLLADPDQAVGRAYGTVGPLGFYRRAVVVVDAGGTVRHARRTLGYAYPSSESVLRATREALVPA
;
A
#
# COMPACT_ATOMS: atom_id res chain seq x y z
N MET A 1 -1.77 -5.17 14.43
CA MET A 1 -1.10 -4.75 13.20
C MET A 1 0.33 -5.28 13.17
N ILE A 2 0.83 -5.58 11.97
CA ILE A 2 2.20 -6.04 11.79
C ILE A 2 3.20 -5.04 12.38
N ARG A 3 4.37 -5.53 12.81
CA ARG A 3 5.37 -4.72 13.52
C ARG A 3 6.66 -4.62 12.73
N VAL A 4 7.37 -3.52 12.95
CA VAL A 4 8.72 -3.32 12.42
C VAL A 4 9.62 -4.46 12.90
N GLY A 5 10.40 -5.03 11.96
CA GLY A 5 11.29 -6.17 12.21
C GLY A 5 10.69 -7.52 11.87
N GLU A 6 9.37 -7.61 11.70
CA GLU A 6 8.73 -8.86 11.28
C GLU A 6 8.89 -9.08 9.77
N PRO A 7 8.94 -10.36 9.33
CA PRO A 7 8.86 -10.62 7.89
C PRO A 7 7.50 -10.20 7.36
N ALA A 8 7.49 -9.50 6.22
CA ALA A 8 6.25 -9.10 5.57
C ALA A 8 5.60 -10.33 4.92
N PRO A 9 4.33 -10.63 5.25
CA PRO A 9 3.62 -11.75 4.61
C PRO A 9 3.57 -11.58 3.10
N ASP A 10 3.90 -12.63 2.35
CA ASP A 10 3.78 -12.63 0.90
C ASP A 10 2.30 -12.70 0.50
N PHE A 11 2.01 -12.28 -0.70
CA PHE A 11 0.66 -12.32 -1.26
C PHE A 11 0.71 -12.45 -2.77
N SER A 12 -0.43 -12.80 -3.35
CA SER A 12 -0.63 -12.80 -4.79
C SER A 12 -2.04 -12.27 -5.05
N LEU A 13 -2.13 -11.06 -5.60
CA LEU A 13 -3.39 -10.36 -5.82
C LEU A 13 -3.50 -9.86 -7.24
N SER A 14 -4.70 -9.95 -7.81
CA SER A 14 -5.02 -9.29 -9.07
C SER A 14 -5.11 -7.79 -8.86
N GLY A 15 -4.66 -7.03 -9.86
CA GLY A 15 -4.66 -5.58 -9.76
C GLY A 15 -4.86 -4.90 -11.10
N THR A 16 -4.81 -3.57 -11.08
CA THR A 16 -4.96 -2.74 -12.27
C THR A 16 -3.86 -3.04 -13.29
N GLY A 17 -4.13 -2.77 -14.56
CA GLY A 17 -3.21 -3.10 -15.66
C GLY A 17 -3.34 -4.54 -16.14
N GLY A 18 -4.36 -5.26 -15.70
CA GLY A 18 -4.65 -6.62 -16.18
C GLY A 18 -3.61 -7.67 -15.75
N ARG A 19 -2.94 -7.47 -14.62
CA ARG A 19 -1.91 -8.40 -14.15
C ARG A 19 -2.08 -8.76 -12.69
N ARG A 20 -1.35 -9.80 -12.29
CA ARG A 20 -1.26 -10.26 -10.91
C ARG A 20 0.04 -9.76 -10.28
N TYR A 21 -0.03 -9.40 -9.01
CA TYR A 21 1.10 -8.84 -8.26
C TYR A 21 1.42 -9.69 -7.05
N THR A 22 2.70 -9.95 -6.83
CA THR A 22 3.19 -10.62 -5.62
C THR A 22 4.21 -9.74 -4.90
N LEU A 23 4.31 -9.86 -3.59
CA LEU A 23 5.34 -9.15 -2.85
C LEU A 23 6.73 -9.70 -3.21
N ALA A 24 6.83 -11.03 -3.37
CA ALA A 24 8.10 -11.70 -3.65
C ALA A 24 8.78 -11.20 -4.93
N GLU A 25 8.02 -10.82 -5.96
CA GLU A 25 8.60 -10.31 -7.21
C GLU A 25 9.33 -8.97 -7.05
N HIS A 26 9.09 -8.27 -5.95
CA HIS A 26 9.73 -6.99 -5.66
C HIS A 26 10.94 -7.10 -4.73
N ARG A 27 11.38 -8.32 -4.39
CA ARG A 27 12.60 -8.52 -3.60
C ARG A 27 13.79 -7.84 -4.27
N GLY A 28 14.65 -7.22 -3.47
CA GLY A 28 15.80 -6.46 -3.96
C GLY A 28 15.57 -4.94 -4.00
N ALA A 29 14.34 -4.49 -3.75
CA ALA A 29 14.00 -3.08 -3.69
C ALA A 29 12.89 -2.86 -2.65
N PRO A 30 12.76 -1.65 -2.09
CA PRO A 30 11.69 -1.38 -1.12
C PRO A 30 10.31 -1.35 -1.78
N VAL A 31 9.30 -1.76 -1.00
CA VAL A 31 7.89 -1.73 -1.42
C VAL A 31 7.10 -0.96 -0.38
N VAL A 32 6.27 -0.04 -0.83
CA VAL A 32 5.33 0.70 0.01
C VAL A 32 3.94 0.12 -0.22
N LEU A 33 3.36 -0.46 0.82
CA LEU A 33 2.01 -1.01 0.78
C LEU A 33 1.05 -0.01 1.41
N VAL A 34 0.05 0.43 0.64
CA VAL A 34 -0.94 1.40 1.08
C VAL A 34 -2.28 0.68 1.19
N PHE A 35 -2.69 0.35 2.42
CA PHE A 35 -4.00 -0.26 2.69
C PHE A 35 -5.04 0.85 2.84
N TYR A 36 -6.13 0.76 2.09
CA TYR A 36 -7.19 1.77 2.16
C TYR A 36 -8.57 1.09 2.11
N PRO A 37 -9.59 1.69 2.77
CA PRO A 37 -10.87 1.00 2.96
C PRO A 37 -11.73 0.88 1.72
N ALA A 38 -11.77 1.88 0.83
CA ALA A 38 -12.69 1.84 -0.29
C ALA A 38 -12.32 2.80 -1.42
N ASP A 39 -12.49 2.34 -2.67
CA ASP A 39 -12.43 3.22 -3.84
C ASP A 39 -13.53 4.28 -3.74
N GLY A 40 -13.17 5.51 -4.12
CA GLY A 40 -14.14 6.61 -4.15
C GLY A 40 -14.51 7.19 -2.79
N SER A 41 -13.95 6.68 -1.68
CA SER A 41 -14.15 7.31 -0.38
C SER A 41 -13.48 8.69 -0.36
N PRO A 42 -14.01 9.68 0.42
CA PRO A 42 -13.48 11.03 0.40
C PRO A 42 -11.99 11.13 0.70
N VAL A 43 -11.50 10.39 1.70
CA VAL A 43 -10.08 10.44 2.10
C VAL A 43 -9.20 9.70 1.10
N CYS A 44 -9.63 8.54 0.61
CA CYS A 44 -8.86 7.79 -0.39
C CYS A 44 -8.74 8.57 -1.70
N SER A 45 -9.76 9.33 -2.07
CA SER A 45 -9.75 10.19 -3.25
C SER A 45 -8.80 11.39 -3.13
N ILE A 46 -8.26 11.64 -1.94
CA ILE A 46 -7.24 12.66 -1.68
C ILE A 46 -5.88 12.00 -1.48
N GLN A 47 -5.81 10.98 -0.66
CA GLN A 47 -4.57 10.30 -0.29
C GLN A 47 -3.84 9.69 -1.49
N LEU A 48 -4.56 8.87 -2.28
CA LEU A 48 -3.91 8.16 -3.38
C LEU A 48 -3.43 9.08 -4.50
N PRO A 49 -4.21 10.10 -4.95
CA PRO A 49 -3.68 11.08 -5.88
C PRO A 49 -2.50 11.88 -5.32
N ASP A 50 -2.50 12.19 -4.01
CA ASP A 50 -1.40 12.88 -3.36
C ASP A 50 -0.10 12.07 -3.48
N TYR A 51 -0.16 10.77 -3.20
CA TYR A 51 0.99 9.88 -3.38
C TYR A 51 1.39 9.76 -4.85
N SER A 52 0.42 9.76 -5.76
CA SER A 52 0.68 9.69 -7.20
C SER A 52 1.44 10.91 -7.72
N LEU A 53 1.18 12.08 -7.16
CA LEU A 53 1.93 13.31 -7.50
C LEU A 53 3.43 13.18 -7.17
N ASP A 54 3.77 12.41 -6.15
CA ASP A 54 5.16 12.20 -5.71
C ASP A 54 5.75 10.88 -6.19
N ILE A 55 5.11 10.21 -7.16
CA ILE A 55 5.51 8.88 -7.61
C ILE A 55 6.95 8.84 -8.11
N GLU A 56 7.42 9.89 -8.78
CA GLU A 56 8.80 9.98 -9.27
C GLU A 56 9.80 9.94 -8.12
N ALA A 57 9.49 10.61 -7.01
CA ALA A 57 10.36 10.61 -5.84
C ALA A 57 10.49 9.20 -5.23
N PHE A 58 9.40 8.42 -5.24
CA PHE A 58 9.45 7.01 -4.82
C PHE A 58 10.26 6.17 -5.79
N HIS A 59 10.09 6.37 -7.08
CA HIS A 59 10.84 5.64 -8.11
C HIS A 59 12.35 5.93 -8.04
N GLU A 60 12.73 7.16 -7.72
CA GLU A 60 14.13 7.52 -7.51
C GLU A 60 14.79 6.75 -6.37
N LEU A 61 14.00 6.33 -5.38
CA LEU A 61 14.45 5.48 -4.28
C LEU A 61 14.44 3.99 -4.65
N GLY A 62 14.05 3.65 -5.87
CA GLY A 62 13.84 2.27 -6.30
C GLY A 62 12.59 1.62 -5.71
N ALA A 63 11.71 2.42 -5.09
CA ALA A 63 10.53 1.90 -4.42
C ALA A 63 9.35 1.72 -5.36
N THR A 64 8.56 0.69 -5.10
CA THR A 64 7.27 0.45 -5.75
C THR A 64 6.16 0.71 -4.75
N LEU A 65 5.13 1.45 -5.17
CA LEU A 65 3.89 1.61 -4.40
C LEU A 65 2.85 0.62 -4.89
N LEU A 66 2.23 -0.09 -3.96
CA LEU A 66 1.09 -0.97 -4.23
C LEU A 66 0.00 -0.62 -3.24
N ALA A 67 -1.16 -0.19 -3.74
CA ALA A 67 -2.31 0.08 -2.89
C ALA A 67 -3.23 -1.13 -2.88
N ILE A 68 -3.79 -1.45 -1.72
CA ILE A 68 -4.58 -2.67 -1.49
C ILE A 68 -5.89 -2.30 -0.81
N SER A 69 -6.99 -2.81 -1.33
CA SER A 69 -8.35 -2.58 -0.83
C SER A 69 -9.22 -3.81 -1.10
N PRO A 70 -10.32 -4.00 -0.35
CA PRO A 70 -11.18 -5.16 -0.56
C PRO A 70 -12.06 -5.09 -1.80
N GLN A 71 -12.10 -3.97 -2.53
CA GLN A 71 -12.88 -3.88 -3.76
C GLN A 71 -12.25 -4.65 -4.91
N ASP A 72 -13.05 -4.93 -5.95
CA ASP A 72 -12.60 -5.71 -7.09
C ASP A 72 -11.75 -4.87 -8.09
N VAL A 73 -11.16 -5.56 -9.07
CA VAL A 73 -10.30 -4.92 -10.07
C VAL A 73 -11.06 -3.92 -10.92
N ASP A 74 -12.31 -4.20 -11.28
CA ASP A 74 -13.11 -3.28 -12.09
C ASP A 74 -13.34 -1.96 -11.36
N SER A 75 -13.66 -2.01 -10.07
CA SER A 75 -13.77 -0.83 -9.22
C SER A 75 -12.45 -0.07 -9.16
N HIS A 76 -11.34 -0.77 -9.01
CA HIS A 76 -10.01 -0.17 -8.97
C HIS A 76 -9.64 0.53 -10.28
N GLU A 77 -9.95 -0.10 -11.43
CA GLU A 77 -9.70 0.51 -12.74
C GLU A 77 -10.50 1.81 -12.91
N ASP A 78 -11.78 1.79 -12.54
CA ASP A 78 -12.62 2.98 -12.60
C ASP A 78 -12.09 4.09 -11.70
N PHE A 79 -11.75 3.76 -10.47
CA PHE A 79 -11.23 4.73 -9.50
C PHE A 79 -9.89 5.31 -9.95
N ALA A 80 -8.97 4.47 -10.40
CA ALA A 80 -7.67 4.93 -10.90
C ALA A 80 -7.80 5.87 -12.09
N GLY A 81 -8.73 5.57 -13.00
CA GLY A 81 -9.01 6.42 -14.15
C GLY A 81 -9.64 7.76 -13.77
N GLN A 82 -10.54 7.76 -12.78
CA GLN A 82 -11.23 8.97 -12.34
C GLN A 82 -10.31 9.97 -11.64
N VAL A 83 -9.36 9.49 -10.83
CA VAL A 83 -8.52 10.35 -9.98
C VAL A 83 -7.06 10.40 -10.40
N GLY A 84 -6.67 9.68 -11.46
CA GLY A 84 -5.32 9.75 -12.02
C GLY A 84 -4.26 9.07 -11.17
N ILE A 85 -4.51 7.85 -10.70
CA ILE A 85 -3.55 7.07 -9.92
C ILE A 85 -2.51 6.44 -10.85
N GLU A 86 -1.23 6.63 -10.57
CA GLU A 86 -0.12 6.14 -11.39
C GLU A 86 0.61 4.93 -10.81
N PHE A 87 0.03 4.28 -9.81
CA PHE A 87 0.57 3.03 -9.25
C PHE A 87 -0.55 1.98 -9.18
N PRO A 88 -0.20 0.68 -9.09
CA PRO A 88 -1.20 -0.39 -9.09
C PRO A 88 -2.13 -0.36 -7.88
N LEU A 89 -3.41 -0.64 -8.13
CA LEU A 89 -4.42 -0.89 -7.09
C LEU A 89 -4.74 -2.39 -7.12
N LEU A 90 -4.56 -3.06 -6.00
CA LEU A 90 -4.70 -4.51 -5.86
C LEU A 90 -5.99 -4.86 -5.13
N ALA A 91 -6.65 -5.93 -5.60
CA ALA A 91 -7.91 -6.39 -5.03
C ALA A 91 -7.68 -7.47 -3.98
N ASP A 92 -8.22 -7.26 -2.77
CA ASP A 92 -8.18 -8.20 -1.64
C ASP A 92 -9.62 -8.49 -1.16
N PRO A 93 -10.47 -9.10 -2.01
CA PRO A 93 -11.91 -9.19 -1.74
C PRO A 93 -12.27 -10.03 -0.52
N ASP A 94 -11.50 -11.06 -0.19
CA ASP A 94 -11.68 -11.86 1.02
C ASP A 94 -10.97 -11.28 2.25
N GLN A 95 -10.27 -10.16 2.09
CA GLN A 95 -9.52 -9.47 3.13
C GLN A 95 -8.39 -10.31 3.76
N ALA A 96 -7.95 -11.37 3.10
CA ALA A 96 -6.92 -12.25 3.63
C ALA A 96 -5.58 -11.51 3.83
N VAL A 97 -5.20 -10.68 2.88
CA VAL A 97 -3.95 -9.90 2.97
C VAL A 97 -4.08 -8.82 4.05
N GLY A 98 -5.20 -8.12 4.09
CA GLY A 98 -5.47 -7.15 5.15
C GLY A 98 -5.38 -7.77 6.53
N ARG A 99 -5.93 -8.97 6.72
CA ARG A 99 -5.85 -9.70 7.99
C ARG A 99 -4.41 -10.11 8.30
N ALA A 100 -3.66 -10.59 7.30
CA ALA A 100 -2.27 -11.00 7.50
C ALA A 100 -1.41 -9.84 7.98
N TYR A 101 -1.68 -8.62 7.53
CA TYR A 101 -0.97 -7.42 7.96
C TYR A 101 -1.60 -6.75 9.19
N GLY A 102 -2.74 -7.25 9.67
CA GLY A 102 -3.43 -6.70 10.82
C GLY A 102 -4.12 -5.37 10.55
N THR A 103 -4.54 -5.13 9.31
CA THR A 103 -5.22 -3.88 8.90
C THR A 103 -6.75 -4.01 8.88
N VAL A 104 -7.28 -5.18 9.24
CA VAL A 104 -8.73 -5.38 9.36
C VAL A 104 -9.12 -5.28 10.82
N GLY A 105 -10.11 -4.42 11.11
CA GLY A 105 -10.59 -4.23 12.47
C GLY A 105 -11.49 -5.38 12.96
N PRO A 106 -11.86 -5.38 14.27
CA PRO A 106 -12.64 -6.46 14.87
C PRO A 106 -14.03 -6.62 14.28
N LEU A 107 -14.58 -5.58 13.64
CA LEU A 107 -15.88 -5.64 12.96
C LEU A 107 -15.75 -5.99 11.47
N GLY A 108 -14.56 -6.37 11.00
CA GLY A 108 -14.34 -6.77 9.62
C GLY A 108 -14.11 -5.62 8.64
N PHE A 109 -13.91 -4.41 9.13
CA PHE A 109 -13.64 -3.25 8.27
C PHE A 109 -12.16 -3.07 8.01
N TYR A 110 -11.82 -2.89 6.74
CA TYR A 110 -10.47 -2.54 6.31
C TYR A 110 -10.09 -1.17 6.88
N ARG A 111 -8.88 -1.08 7.44
CA ARG A 111 -8.36 0.16 8.03
C ARG A 111 -7.28 0.74 7.15
N ARG A 112 -7.14 2.06 7.19
CA ARG A 112 -6.09 2.77 6.50
C ARG A 112 -4.75 2.53 7.19
N ALA A 113 -3.75 2.07 6.42
CA ALA A 113 -2.41 1.81 6.95
C ALA A 113 -1.38 1.93 5.84
N VAL A 114 -0.16 2.31 6.21
CA VAL A 114 0.99 2.30 5.31
C VAL A 114 2.06 1.41 5.93
N VAL A 115 2.57 0.48 5.14
CA VAL A 115 3.64 -0.44 5.53
C VAL A 115 4.78 -0.31 4.53
N VAL A 116 6.00 -0.10 5.00
CA VAL A 116 7.18 -0.07 4.15
C VAL A 116 7.98 -1.35 4.41
N VAL A 117 8.24 -2.08 3.33
CA VAL A 117 8.99 -3.35 3.34
C VAL A 117 10.33 -3.10 2.66
N ASP A 118 11.43 -3.54 3.27
CA ASP A 118 12.74 -3.36 2.68
C ASP A 118 13.05 -4.41 1.61
N ALA A 119 14.22 -4.28 0.98
CA ALA A 119 14.64 -5.17 -0.09
C ALA A 119 14.72 -6.64 0.34
N GLY A 120 14.94 -6.91 1.61
CA GLY A 120 15.01 -8.27 2.16
C GLY A 120 13.65 -8.85 2.57
N GLY A 121 12.58 -8.09 2.44
CA GLY A 121 11.23 -8.54 2.81
C GLY A 121 10.88 -8.32 4.29
N THR A 122 11.61 -7.47 4.98
CA THR A 122 11.36 -7.15 6.39
C THR A 122 10.59 -5.84 6.51
N VAL A 123 9.61 -5.79 7.41
CA VAL A 123 8.85 -4.57 7.70
C VAL A 123 9.74 -3.56 8.40
N ARG A 124 9.86 -2.36 7.82
CA ARG A 124 10.68 -1.27 8.34
C ARG A 124 9.86 -0.09 8.85
N HIS A 125 8.60 -0.02 8.46
CA HIS A 125 7.67 1.01 8.91
C HIS A 125 6.26 0.45 8.83
N ALA A 126 5.44 0.72 9.85
CA ALA A 126 4.05 0.31 9.86
C ALA A 126 3.25 1.34 10.65
N ARG A 127 2.30 2.01 9.99
CA ARG A 127 1.48 3.05 10.60
C ARG A 127 0.04 2.91 10.17
N ARG A 128 -0.84 2.76 11.16
CA ARG A 128 -2.28 2.79 10.97
C ARG A 128 -2.79 4.16 11.39
N THR A 129 -3.73 4.72 10.61
CA THR A 129 -4.36 5.98 10.93
C THR A 129 -5.87 5.80 11.09
N LEU A 130 -6.50 6.69 11.83
CA LEU A 130 -7.93 6.64 12.12
C LEU A 130 -8.65 7.83 11.49
N GLY A 131 -9.94 7.63 11.17
CA GLY A 131 -10.80 8.70 10.64
C GLY A 131 -10.32 9.21 9.29
N TYR A 132 -10.19 10.53 9.19
CA TYR A 132 -9.78 11.20 7.95
C TYR A 132 -8.28 11.42 7.83
N ALA A 133 -7.49 10.97 8.82
CA ALA A 133 -6.04 11.13 8.79
C ALA A 133 -5.38 10.11 7.87
N TYR A 134 -4.32 10.52 7.19
CA TYR A 134 -3.42 9.62 6.48
C TYR A 134 -1.99 10.18 6.56
N PRO A 135 -0.95 9.31 6.48
CA PRO A 135 0.42 9.81 6.46
C PRO A 135 0.67 10.64 5.21
N SER A 136 1.33 11.79 5.35
CA SER A 136 1.71 12.59 4.20
C SER A 136 2.67 11.80 3.29
N SER A 137 2.68 12.11 1.99
CA SER A 137 3.63 11.49 1.07
C SER A 137 5.08 11.76 1.50
N GLU A 138 5.35 12.94 2.05
CA GLU A 138 6.68 13.28 2.59
C GLU A 138 7.10 12.35 3.73
N SER A 139 6.19 12.06 4.68
CA SER A 139 6.50 11.14 5.78
C SER A 139 6.71 9.71 5.30
N VAL A 140 5.96 9.27 4.29
CA VAL A 140 6.13 7.96 3.69
C VAL A 140 7.45 7.88 2.91
N LEU A 141 7.81 8.94 2.19
CA LEU A 141 9.12 9.02 1.51
C LEU A 141 10.26 8.93 2.52
N ARG A 142 10.15 9.60 3.66
CA ARG A 142 11.16 9.53 4.72
C ARG A 142 11.28 8.10 5.25
N ALA A 143 10.19 7.44 5.54
CA ALA A 143 10.19 6.05 5.99
C ALA A 143 10.81 5.12 4.94
N THR A 144 10.55 5.38 3.66
CA THR A 144 11.13 4.62 2.56
C THR A 144 12.63 4.80 2.46
N ARG A 145 13.13 6.03 2.62
CA ARG A 145 14.58 6.31 2.67
C ARG A 145 15.25 5.58 3.81
N GLU A 146 14.62 5.57 4.99
CA GLU A 146 15.14 4.86 6.15
C GLU A 146 15.22 3.35 5.91
N ALA A 147 14.30 2.80 5.13
CA ALA A 147 14.29 1.38 4.76
C ALA A 147 15.42 1.00 3.80
N LEU A 148 16.08 1.95 3.14
CA LEU A 148 17.26 1.71 2.30
C LEU A 148 18.52 1.52 3.12
N VAL A 149 18.53 1.96 4.37
CA VAL A 149 19.66 1.81 5.28
C VAL A 149 19.52 0.49 6.04
N PRO A 150 20.58 -0.32 6.17
CA PRO A 150 20.51 -1.57 6.94
C PRO A 150 20.00 -1.32 8.36
N ALA A 151 19.21 -2.28 8.84
CA ALA A 151 18.61 -2.21 10.18
C ALA A 151 19.68 -2.37 11.28
#